data_df00baa7d0c45e5de361443290b2394b
#
_entry.id   df00baa7d0c45e5de361443290b2394b
#
_cell.length_a   1.000
_cell.length_b   1.000
_cell.length_c   1.000
_cell.angle_alpha   90.00
_cell.angle_beta   90.00
_cell.angle_gamma   90.00
#
_symmetry.space_group_name_H-M   'P 1'
#
loop_
_entity.id
_entity.type
_entity.pdbx_description
1 polymer ?
#
loop_
_entity_poly.entity_id
_entity_poly.type
_entity_poly.pdbx_seq_one_letter_code
_entity_poly.pdbx_strand_id
1 'polypeptide(L)' 'MEERLQKLLAQAGLCSRREAERWITDGRVTVNGRTASVGDKADLRRDKIMVDGR' A
#
# COMPACT_ATOMS: atom_id res chain seq x y z
N MET A 1 -7.85 -12.44 1.20
CA MET A 1 -8.86 -11.38 1.11
C MET A 1 -8.22 -10.05 0.80
N GLU A 2 -8.82 -9.30 -0.11
CA GLU A 2 -8.33 -7.98 -0.43
C GLU A 2 -8.72 -6.97 0.65
N GLU A 3 -7.81 -6.07 0.95
CA GLU A 3 -8.06 -4.98 1.88
C GLU A 3 -7.41 -3.71 1.34
N ARG A 4 -7.86 -2.57 1.84
CA ARG A 4 -7.31 -1.29 1.40
C ARG A 4 -5.83 -1.20 1.76
N LEU A 5 -5.04 -0.63 0.85
CA LEU A 5 -3.59 -0.55 1.03
C LEU A 5 -3.19 0.18 2.31
N GLN A 6 -3.87 1.28 2.66
CA GLN A 6 -3.52 2.00 3.87
C GLN A 6 -3.68 1.14 5.11
N LYS A 7 -4.66 0.22 5.11
CA LYS A 7 -4.84 -0.69 6.21
C LYS A 7 -3.69 -1.69 6.28
N LEU A 8 -3.31 -2.25 5.13
CA LEU A 8 -2.23 -3.24 5.07
C LEU A 8 -0.90 -2.64 5.50
N LEU A 9 -0.59 -1.43 5.05
CA LEU A 9 0.65 -0.75 5.42
C LEU A 9 0.69 -0.43 6.91
N ALA A 10 -0.44 -0.01 7.46
CA ALA A 10 -0.53 0.28 8.89
C ALA A 10 -0.40 -0.98 9.74
N GLN A 11 -1.03 -2.08 9.31
CA GLN A 11 -0.94 -3.36 10.00
C GLN A 11 0.47 -3.93 9.99
N ALA A 12 1.24 -3.62 8.96
CA ALA A 12 2.63 -4.05 8.87
C ALA A 12 3.55 -3.24 9.80
N GLY A 13 3.02 -2.22 10.47
CA GLY A 13 3.81 -1.41 11.40
C GLY A 13 4.69 -0.39 10.74
N LEU A 14 4.51 -0.13 9.45
CA LEU A 14 5.35 0.81 8.70
C LEU A 14 4.96 2.26 8.94
N CYS A 15 3.67 2.51 9.15
CA CYS A 15 3.14 3.86 9.28
C CYS A 15 1.71 3.82 9.81
N SER A 16 1.13 4.99 10.07
CA SER A 16 -0.30 5.09 10.37
C SER A 16 -1.09 5.01 9.05
N ARG A 17 -2.41 4.79 9.14
CA ARG A 17 -3.26 4.77 7.95
C ARG A 17 -3.21 6.10 7.21
N ARG A 18 -3.16 7.21 7.95
CA ARG A 18 -3.09 8.54 7.36
C ARG A 18 -1.79 8.73 6.58
N GLU A 19 -0.68 8.29 7.15
CA GLU A 19 0.61 8.35 6.46
C GLU A 19 0.61 7.46 5.22
N ALA A 20 0.00 6.27 5.32
CA ALA A 20 -0.09 5.37 4.19
C ALA A 20 -0.85 6.01 3.02
N GLU A 21 -1.93 6.73 3.31
CA GLU A 21 -2.66 7.44 2.27
C GLU A 21 -1.78 8.49 1.58
N ARG A 22 -0.95 9.19 2.34
CA ARG A 22 -0.02 10.17 1.76
C ARG A 22 1.01 9.49 0.88
N TRP A 23 1.55 8.37 1.33
CA TRP A 23 2.51 7.60 0.54
C TRP A 23 1.91 7.16 -0.80
N ILE A 24 0.66 6.70 -0.76
CA ILE A 24 -0.05 6.27 -1.96
C ILE A 24 -0.27 7.47 -2.88
N THR A 25 -0.74 8.59 -2.34
CA THR A 25 -0.98 9.81 -3.11
C THR A 25 0.32 10.33 -3.75
N ASP A 26 1.44 10.18 -3.05
CA ASP A 26 2.74 10.63 -3.54
C ASP A 26 3.36 9.68 -4.58
N GLY A 27 2.70 8.58 -4.89
CA GLY A 27 3.19 7.62 -5.87
C GLY A 27 4.32 6.74 -5.36
N ARG A 28 4.47 6.63 -4.05
CA ARG A 28 5.56 5.84 -3.43
C ARG A 28 5.23 4.37 -3.28
N VAL A 29 3.96 4.00 -3.37
CA VAL A 29 3.51 2.63 -3.14
C VAL A 29 3.17 1.98 -4.47
N THR A 30 3.69 0.77 -4.68
CA THR A 30 3.38 -0.02 -5.87
C THR A 30 2.81 -1.37 -5.47
N VAL A 31 1.96 -1.91 -6.33
CA VAL A 31 1.39 -3.24 -6.18
C VAL A 31 1.67 -3.99 -7.47
N ASN A 32 2.45 -5.06 -7.37
CA ASN A 32 2.86 -5.87 -8.54
C ASN A 32 3.52 -4.99 -9.61
N GLY A 33 4.31 -4.00 -9.18
CA GLY A 33 5.04 -3.12 -10.09
C GLY A 33 4.23 -1.96 -10.64
N ARG A 34 2.98 -1.80 -10.24
CA ARG A 34 2.10 -0.71 -10.70
C ARG A 34 1.88 0.28 -9.58
N THR A 35 2.00 1.56 -9.89
CA THR A 35 1.76 2.62 -8.90
C THR A 35 0.33 2.56 -8.39
N ALA A 36 0.18 2.49 -7.07
CA ALA A 36 -1.12 2.39 -6.44
C ALA A 36 -1.82 3.75 -6.36
N SER A 37 -3.15 3.70 -6.32
CA SER A 37 -3.99 4.89 -6.13
C SER A 37 -4.75 4.76 -4.82
N VAL A 38 -5.15 5.90 -4.25
CA VAL A 38 -5.97 5.91 -3.04
C VAL A 38 -7.26 5.14 -3.33
N GLY A 39 -7.59 4.22 -2.42
CA GLY A 39 -8.76 3.36 -2.58
C GLY A 39 -8.45 2.00 -3.17
N ASP A 40 -7.25 1.80 -3.72
CA ASP A 40 -6.86 0.49 -4.22
C ASP A 40 -6.80 -0.53 -3.10
N LYS A 41 -7.08 -1.78 -3.45
CA LYS A 41 -7.04 -2.90 -2.53
C LYS A 41 -6.01 -3.91 -3.00
N ALA A 42 -5.49 -4.68 -2.06
CA ALA A 42 -4.53 -5.74 -2.38
C ALA A 42 -4.62 -6.86 -1.35
N ASP A 43 -4.03 -7.99 -1.69
CA ASP A 43 -3.95 -9.15 -0.81
C ASP A 43 -2.47 -9.45 -0.58
N LEU A 44 -2.02 -9.32 0.67
CA LEU A 44 -0.61 -9.56 1.03
C LEU A 44 -0.12 -10.95 0.67
N ARG A 45 -1.02 -11.92 0.58
CA ARG A 45 -0.64 -13.29 0.22
C ARG A 45 -0.41 -13.47 -1.26
N ARG A 46 -1.01 -12.61 -2.07
CA ARG A 46 -1.01 -12.77 -3.53
C ARG A 46 -0.29 -11.63 -4.23
N ASP A 47 -0.36 -10.43 -3.68
CA ASP A 47 0.15 -9.23 -4.32
C ASP A 47 1.46 -8.77 -3.66
N LYS A 48 2.39 -8.31 -4.49
CA LYS A 48 3.65 -7.77 -3.99
C LYS A 48 3.50 -6.26 -3.83
N ILE A 49 3.50 -5.82 -2.58
CA ILE A 49 3.37 -4.41 -2.23
C ILE A 49 4.75 -3.86 -1.86
N MET A 50 5.11 -2.76 -2.48
CA MET A 50 6.40 -2.13 -2.23
C MET A 50 6.22 -0.65 -1.94
N VAL A 51 7.10 -0.12 -1.08
CA VAL A 51 7.16 1.31 -0.77
C VAL A 51 8.56 1.78 -1.13
N ASP A 52 8.65 2.80 -2.00
CA ASP A 52 9.92 3.34 -2.49
C ASP A 52 10.80 2.24 -3.13
N GLY A 53 10.18 1.27 -3.77
CA GLY A 53 10.88 0.20 -4.46
C GLY A 53 11.42 -0.92 -3.55
N ARG A 54 10.90 -1.01 -2.37
CA ARG A 54 11.35 -2.02 -1.39
C ARG A 54 10.25 -2.95 -0.97
#